data_8cf2e57c295f2205297fbfd033c4d9f2
#
_entry.id   8cf2e57c295f2205297fbfd033c4d9f2
#
_cell.length_a   1.000
_cell.length_b   1.000
_cell.length_c   1.000
_cell.angle_alpha   90.00
_cell.angle_beta   90.00
_cell.angle_gamma   90.00
#
_symmetry.space_group_name_H-M   'P 1'
#
loop_
_entity.id
_entity.type
_entity.pdbx_description
1 polymer ?
#
loop_
_entity_poly.entity_id
_entity_poly.type
_entity_poly.pdbx_seq_one_letter_code
_entity_poly.pdbx_strand_id
1 'polypeptide(L)'
;EFRRVLFRSRRSVEQCIREALDTPIGSPRLNEIIRPGETVCIVISDVTRSWQAPKSYLPILVEELGKIGVRDDQILIISATGTHRAQTEAEWKSLIGESLYARIRTIDHDCRQKEQMRYVGTTSRGTPVWLNRAALDCDRLILTGGVVYHFLAGYGGGRKSIVPGIAYIDTILHNHNFA
;
A
#
# COMPACT_ATOMS: atom_id res chain seq x y z
N GLU A 1 -10.86 -29.26 -23.16
CA GLU A 1 -9.76 -28.33 -23.51
C GLU A 1 -10.19 -26.91 -23.20
N PHE A 2 -9.89 -26.41 -21.99
CA PHE A 2 -10.15 -25.01 -21.62
C PHE A 2 -9.19 -24.12 -22.39
N ARG A 3 -9.65 -23.52 -23.48
CA ARG A 3 -8.93 -22.41 -24.13
C ARG A 3 -8.85 -21.25 -23.15
N ARG A 4 -7.67 -21.04 -22.56
CA ARG A 4 -7.35 -19.77 -21.88
C ARG A 4 -7.45 -18.66 -22.91
N VAL A 5 -8.56 -17.92 -22.90
CA VAL A 5 -8.65 -16.66 -23.61
C VAL A 5 -7.79 -15.67 -22.85
N LEU A 6 -6.52 -15.58 -23.22
CA LEU A 6 -5.62 -14.54 -22.72
C LEU A 6 -6.02 -13.24 -23.43
N PHE A 7 -6.79 -12.41 -22.74
CA PHE A 7 -6.92 -11.01 -23.13
C PHE A 7 -5.56 -10.35 -22.97
N ARG A 8 -4.78 -10.32 -24.03
CA ARG A 8 -3.56 -9.51 -24.09
C ARG A 8 -4.00 -8.09 -24.45
N SER A 9 -3.92 -7.19 -23.46
CA SER A 9 -3.96 -5.76 -23.77
C SER A 9 -2.89 -5.44 -24.80
N ARG A 10 -3.21 -4.61 -25.83
CA ARG A 10 -2.23 -4.07 -26.77
C ARG A 10 -1.34 -3.00 -26.14
N ARG A 11 -1.69 -2.54 -24.94
CA ARG A 11 -0.97 -1.51 -24.16
C ARG A 11 0.10 -2.16 -23.30
N SER A 12 1.24 -1.50 -23.16
CA SER A 12 2.26 -1.90 -22.19
C SER A 12 1.74 -1.68 -20.74
N VAL A 13 2.36 -2.37 -19.78
CA VAL A 13 2.06 -2.17 -18.35
C VAL A 13 2.23 -0.70 -17.95
N GLU A 14 3.30 -0.06 -18.41
CA GLU A 14 3.56 1.35 -18.16
C GLU A 14 2.45 2.26 -18.70
N GLN A 15 2.03 2.04 -19.95
CA GLN A 15 0.91 2.80 -20.53
C GLN A 15 -0.37 2.65 -19.71
N CYS A 16 -0.70 1.44 -19.27
CA CYS A 16 -1.89 1.21 -18.43
C CYS A 16 -1.80 1.95 -17.09
N ILE A 17 -0.61 1.99 -16.46
CA ILE A 17 -0.41 2.68 -15.19
C ILE A 17 -0.55 4.20 -15.39
N ARG A 18 0.13 4.77 -16.39
CA ARG A 18 0.06 6.21 -16.68
C ARG A 18 -1.37 6.65 -17.02
N GLU A 19 -2.07 5.91 -17.87
CA GLU A 19 -3.48 6.18 -18.19
C GLU A 19 -4.38 6.14 -16.94
N ALA A 20 -4.16 5.16 -16.03
CA ALA A 20 -4.93 5.07 -14.79
C ALA A 20 -4.67 6.25 -13.83
N LEU A 21 -3.45 6.78 -13.81
CA LEU A 21 -3.11 7.99 -13.04
C LEU A 21 -3.67 9.26 -13.68
N ASP A 22 -3.69 9.32 -15.01
CA ASP A 22 -4.22 10.46 -15.78
C ASP A 22 -5.75 10.50 -15.80
N THR A 23 -6.40 9.34 -15.72
CA THR A 23 -7.87 9.23 -15.80
C THR A 23 -8.38 8.33 -14.64
N PRO A 24 -8.28 8.81 -13.39
CA PRO A 24 -8.70 8.06 -12.23
C PRO A 24 -10.22 7.84 -12.21
N ILE A 25 -10.65 6.69 -11.67
CA ILE A 25 -12.06 6.33 -11.57
C ILE A 25 -12.65 6.92 -10.31
N GLY A 26 -13.62 7.83 -10.48
CA GLY A 26 -14.41 8.38 -9.37
C GLY A 26 -13.63 9.24 -8.38
N SER A 27 -12.46 9.77 -8.79
CA SER A 27 -11.64 10.66 -7.96
C SER A 27 -10.93 11.72 -8.81
N PRO A 28 -10.46 12.83 -8.21
CA PRO A 28 -9.54 13.75 -8.85
C PRO A 28 -8.17 13.09 -9.12
N ARG A 29 -7.35 13.73 -9.97
CA ARG A 29 -5.96 13.30 -10.22
C ARG A 29 -5.07 13.54 -9.01
N LEU A 30 -3.91 12.88 -8.95
CA LEU A 30 -2.97 13.04 -7.84
C LEU A 30 -2.53 14.49 -7.63
N ASN A 31 -2.28 15.24 -8.70
CA ASN A 31 -1.89 16.65 -8.64
C ASN A 31 -3.00 17.59 -8.19
N GLU A 32 -4.24 17.15 -8.15
CA GLU A 32 -5.39 17.89 -7.59
C GLU A 32 -5.60 17.57 -6.11
N ILE A 33 -5.08 16.44 -5.64
CA ILE A 33 -5.23 15.94 -4.26
C ILE A 33 -4.00 16.26 -3.42
N ILE A 34 -2.79 16.06 -3.98
CA ILE A 34 -1.50 16.21 -3.30
C ILE A 34 -0.89 17.56 -3.68
N ARG A 35 -0.31 18.23 -2.69
CA ARG A 35 0.32 19.54 -2.87
C ARG A 35 1.85 19.45 -2.74
N PRO A 36 2.61 20.35 -3.37
CA PRO A 36 4.05 20.43 -3.17
C PRO A 36 4.39 20.56 -1.68
N GLY A 37 5.37 19.77 -1.24
CA GLY A 37 5.84 19.79 0.15
C GLY A 37 5.07 18.88 1.11
N GLU A 38 3.92 18.31 0.74
CA GLU A 38 3.23 17.31 1.55
C GLU A 38 4.05 16.01 1.66
N THR A 39 3.93 15.35 2.80
CA THR A 39 4.48 14.02 3.04
C THR A 39 3.51 12.93 2.60
N VAL A 40 4.03 11.90 1.92
CA VAL A 40 3.21 10.84 1.33
C VAL A 40 3.65 9.48 1.84
N CYS A 41 2.74 8.73 2.45
CA CYS A 41 2.95 7.33 2.76
C CYS A 41 2.32 6.45 1.67
N ILE A 42 3.13 5.59 1.06
CA ILE A 42 2.67 4.56 0.12
C ILE A 42 2.64 3.22 0.84
N VAL A 43 1.46 2.63 0.97
CA VAL A 43 1.29 1.31 1.59
C VAL A 43 1.25 0.27 0.48
N ILE A 44 2.19 -0.68 0.55
CA ILE A 44 2.31 -1.80 -0.39
C ILE A 44 2.04 -3.13 0.32
N SER A 45 1.73 -4.17 -0.43
CA SER A 45 1.71 -5.53 0.10
C SER A 45 3.12 -6.06 0.31
N ASP A 46 3.27 -7.01 1.24
CA ASP A 46 4.54 -7.69 1.51
C ASP A 46 4.96 -8.68 0.38
N VAL A 47 6.13 -9.29 0.55
CA VAL A 47 6.73 -10.22 -0.41
C VAL A 47 5.84 -11.43 -0.73
N THR A 48 4.94 -11.84 0.18
CA THR A 48 4.01 -12.96 -0.07
C THR A 48 3.02 -12.65 -1.20
N ARG A 49 2.91 -11.38 -1.57
CA ARG A 49 2.07 -10.88 -2.67
C ARG A 49 2.89 -10.20 -3.77
N SER A 50 4.12 -10.64 -4.01
CA SER A 50 5.02 -10.11 -5.05
C SER A 50 4.41 -10.16 -6.47
N TRP A 51 3.45 -11.05 -6.71
CA TRP A 51 2.66 -11.11 -7.96
C TRP A 51 1.91 -9.81 -8.29
N GLN A 52 1.68 -8.93 -7.32
CA GLN A 52 1.12 -7.59 -7.54
C GLN A 52 2.09 -6.62 -8.24
N ALA A 53 3.34 -7.05 -8.41
CA ALA A 53 4.39 -6.38 -9.16
C ALA A 53 4.62 -4.90 -8.78
N PRO A 54 4.84 -4.55 -7.49
CA PRO A 54 5.07 -3.16 -7.09
C PRO A 54 6.26 -2.55 -7.81
N LYS A 55 7.26 -3.32 -8.18
CA LYS A 55 8.41 -2.89 -9.00
C LYS A 55 8.00 -2.27 -10.33
N SER A 56 6.82 -2.60 -10.86
CA SER A 56 6.35 -2.08 -12.15
C SER A 56 5.63 -0.73 -12.02
N TYR A 57 4.93 -0.48 -10.91
CA TYR A 57 4.13 0.74 -10.77
C TYR A 57 4.74 1.78 -9.81
N LEU A 58 5.50 1.37 -8.81
CA LEU A 58 6.07 2.31 -7.85
C LEU A 58 7.01 3.35 -8.46
N PRO A 59 7.92 2.99 -9.39
CA PRO A 59 8.76 4.00 -10.03
C PRO A 59 7.96 5.08 -10.75
N ILE A 60 6.87 4.69 -11.42
CA ILE A 60 5.98 5.61 -12.13
C ILE A 60 5.23 6.49 -11.14
N LEU A 61 4.70 5.90 -10.05
CA LEU A 61 4.00 6.64 -9.00
C LEU A 61 4.92 7.66 -8.33
N VAL A 62 6.16 7.27 -8.00
CA VAL A 62 7.15 8.18 -7.40
C VAL A 62 7.56 9.28 -8.38
N GLU A 63 7.69 8.97 -9.67
CA GLU A 63 7.92 9.97 -10.72
C GLU A 63 6.78 10.99 -10.77
N GLU A 64 5.52 10.55 -10.74
CA GLU A 64 4.36 11.44 -10.74
C GLU A 64 4.30 12.31 -9.46
N LEU A 65 4.63 11.74 -8.29
CA LEU A 65 4.75 12.51 -7.05
C LEU A 65 5.86 13.57 -7.16
N GLY A 66 6.99 13.24 -7.77
CA GLY A 66 8.08 14.18 -8.04
C GLY A 66 7.65 15.35 -8.95
N LYS A 67 6.84 15.08 -9.99
CA LYS A 67 6.25 16.13 -10.86
C LYS A 67 5.33 17.07 -10.10
N ILE A 68 4.67 16.60 -9.05
CA ILE A 68 3.82 17.43 -8.16
C ILE A 68 4.68 18.29 -7.21
N GLY A 69 5.95 17.93 -7.00
CA GLY A 69 6.87 18.63 -6.09
C GLY A 69 7.04 17.92 -4.75
N VAL A 70 6.71 16.63 -4.66
CA VAL A 70 7.01 15.77 -3.51
C VAL A 70 8.41 15.18 -3.68
N ARG A 71 9.31 15.46 -2.75
CA ARG A 71 10.70 14.96 -2.78
C ARG A 71 10.80 13.54 -2.19
N ASP A 72 11.89 12.84 -2.53
CA ASP A 72 12.15 11.49 -2.02
C ASP A 72 12.13 11.39 -0.49
N ASP A 73 12.66 12.40 0.21
CA ASP A 73 12.69 12.47 1.68
C ASP A 73 11.30 12.71 2.32
N GLN A 74 10.32 13.07 1.51
CA GLN A 74 8.91 13.23 1.90
C GLN A 74 8.06 11.98 1.61
N ILE A 75 8.66 10.94 1.02
CA ILE A 75 7.97 9.70 0.69
C ILE A 75 8.39 8.61 1.69
N LEU A 76 7.40 7.91 2.23
CA LEU A 76 7.57 6.72 3.05
C LEU A 76 6.87 5.55 2.37
N ILE A 77 7.56 4.43 2.19
CA ILE A 77 6.92 3.19 1.74
C ILE A 77 6.80 2.24 2.94
N ILE A 78 5.57 1.83 3.25
CA ILE A 78 5.28 0.86 4.31
C ILE A 78 4.79 -0.45 3.69
N SER A 79 5.44 -1.56 4.07
CA SER A 79 4.93 -2.89 3.77
C SER A 79 3.81 -3.25 4.76
N ALA A 80 2.64 -3.53 4.24
CA ALA A 80 1.45 -3.95 4.99
C ALA A 80 1.55 -5.44 5.34
N THR A 81 2.45 -5.80 6.24
CA THR A 81 2.72 -7.16 6.66
C THR A 81 1.57 -7.81 7.43
N GLY A 82 0.71 -7.00 8.08
CA GLY A 82 -0.31 -7.54 8.99
C GLY A 82 0.36 -8.37 10.09
N THR A 83 0.06 -9.68 10.14
CA THR A 83 0.67 -10.63 11.11
C THR A 83 1.88 -11.37 10.54
N HIS A 84 2.30 -11.09 9.32
CA HIS A 84 3.46 -11.71 8.70
C HIS A 84 4.76 -11.19 9.32
N ARG A 85 5.88 -11.86 9.02
CA ARG A 85 7.22 -11.41 9.42
C ARG A 85 7.68 -10.19 8.64
N ALA A 86 8.65 -9.49 9.17
CA ALA A 86 9.40 -8.47 8.44
C ALA A 86 10.11 -9.07 7.21
N GLN A 87 10.36 -8.24 6.22
CA GLN A 87 11.08 -8.59 5.00
C GLN A 87 12.59 -8.44 5.19
N THR A 88 13.35 -9.23 4.48
CA THR A 88 14.79 -9.03 4.36
C THR A 88 15.10 -7.90 3.37
N GLU A 89 16.31 -7.36 3.43
CA GLU A 89 16.78 -6.36 2.46
C GLU A 89 16.69 -6.87 1.02
N ALA A 90 17.03 -8.14 0.77
CA ALA A 90 16.95 -8.75 -0.55
C ALA A 90 15.49 -8.83 -1.05
N GLU A 91 14.55 -9.14 -0.15
CA GLU A 91 13.12 -9.17 -0.46
C GLU A 91 12.61 -7.76 -0.79
N TRP A 92 13.00 -6.74 -0.01
CA TRP A 92 12.69 -5.34 -0.31
C TRP A 92 13.21 -4.92 -1.69
N LYS A 93 14.48 -5.16 -1.99
CA LYS A 93 15.08 -4.86 -3.29
C LYS A 93 14.39 -5.59 -4.45
N SER A 94 14.01 -6.86 -4.24
CA SER A 94 13.25 -7.62 -5.22
C SER A 94 11.86 -7.02 -5.46
N LEU A 95 11.20 -6.56 -4.40
CA LEU A 95 9.82 -6.10 -4.40
C LEU A 95 9.65 -4.73 -5.04
N ILE A 96 10.51 -3.75 -4.72
CA ILE A 96 10.41 -2.36 -5.18
C ILE A 96 11.53 -1.92 -6.12
N GLY A 97 12.57 -2.73 -6.27
CA GLY A 97 13.77 -2.43 -7.05
C GLY A 97 14.85 -1.71 -6.24
N GLU A 98 16.11 -1.97 -6.59
CA GLU A 98 17.27 -1.42 -5.88
C GLU A 98 17.30 0.11 -5.87
N SER A 99 16.95 0.74 -7.00
CA SER A 99 16.97 2.19 -7.13
C SER A 99 16.00 2.89 -6.16
N LEU A 100 14.77 2.40 -6.04
CA LEU A 100 13.80 2.97 -5.07
C LEU A 100 14.20 2.66 -3.63
N TYR A 101 14.65 1.42 -3.38
CA TYR A 101 15.11 1.02 -2.05
C TYR A 101 16.28 1.87 -1.52
N ALA A 102 17.18 2.28 -2.41
CA ALA A 102 18.34 3.10 -2.03
C ALA A 102 17.98 4.56 -1.71
N ARG A 103 16.87 5.10 -2.22
CA ARG A 103 16.57 6.53 -2.14
C ARG A 103 15.30 6.88 -1.37
N ILE A 104 14.39 5.92 -1.21
CA ILE A 104 13.12 6.14 -0.49
C ILE A 104 13.16 5.39 0.83
N ARG A 105 12.73 6.04 1.90
CA ARG A 105 12.60 5.40 3.21
C ARG A 105 11.55 4.27 3.16
N THR A 106 11.96 3.08 3.61
CA THR A 106 11.09 1.90 3.69
C THR A 106 11.01 1.37 5.10
N ILE A 107 9.86 0.89 5.51
CA ILE A 107 9.67 0.19 6.79
C ILE A 107 8.70 -0.99 6.63
N ASP A 108 8.93 -2.05 7.39
CA ASP A 108 7.93 -3.08 7.63
C ASP A 108 7.00 -2.66 8.77
N HIS A 109 5.71 -2.90 8.60
CA HIS A 109 4.80 -2.81 9.72
C HIS A 109 4.99 -4.01 10.65
N ASP A 110 5.07 -3.76 11.96
CA ASP A 110 5.01 -4.83 12.97
C ASP A 110 3.77 -4.63 13.85
N CYS A 111 2.78 -5.49 13.67
CA CYS A 111 1.51 -5.40 14.37
C CYS A 111 1.61 -5.60 15.89
N ARG A 112 2.75 -6.06 16.42
CA ARG A 112 2.97 -6.31 17.85
C ARG A 112 3.61 -5.15 18.60
N GLN A 113 4.14 -4.15 17.88
CA GLN A 113 4.83 -2.99 18.45
C GLN A 113 3.81 -1.89 18.80
N LYS A 114 3.16 -1.99 19.95
CA LYS A 114 2.10 -1.06 20.36
C LYS A 114 2.56 0.42 20.42
N GLU A 115 3.80 0.65 20.79
CA GLU A 115 4.42 1.98 20.84
C GLU A 115 4.54 2.64 19.45
N GLN A 116 4.52 1.86 18.37
CA GLN A 116 4.50 2.35 17.00
C GLN A 116 3.08 2.60 16.47
N MET A 117 2.06 2.36 17.30
CA MET A 117 0.66 2.52 16.91
C MET A 117 0.06 3.81 17.49
N ARG A 118 -0.97 4.30 16.82
CA ARG A 118 -1.84 5.36 17.31
C ARG A 118 -3.29 4.89 17.29
N TYR A 119 -3.98 5.13 18.40
CA TYR A 119 -5.41 4.87 18.48
C TYR A 119 -6.18 5.87 17.60
N VAL A 120 -7.07 5.37 16.77
CA VAL A 120 -7.86 6.15 15.82
C VAL A 120 -9.33 6.25 16.24
N GLY A 121 -9.81 5.27 16.97
CA GLY A 121 -11.20 5.21 17.44
C GLY A 121 -11.71 3.79 17.56
N THR A 122 -12.99 3.64 17.84
CA THR A 122 -13.68 2.34 17.87
C THR A 122 -14.78 2.34 16.82
N THR A 123 -14.87 1.26 16.05
CA THR A 123 -15.92 1.11 15.05
C THR A 123 -17.29 0.93 15.70
N SER A 124 -18.38 1.11 14.92
CA SER A 124 -19.74 0.84 15.38
C SER A 124 -19.99 -0.60 15.85
N ARG A 125 -19.08 -1.53 15.48
CA ARG A 125 -19.11 -2.94 15.93
C ARG A 125 -18.19 -3.21 17.13
N GLY A 126 -17.68 -2.17 17.78
CA GLY A 126 -16.85 -2.31 18.97
C GLY A 126 -15.37 -2.65 18.72
N THR A 127 -14.91 -2.69 17.47
CA THR A 127 -13.50 -2.96 17.15
C THR A 127 -12.64 -1.74 17.48
N PRO A 128 -11.68 -1.84 18.43
CA PRO A 128 -10.72 -0.76 18.68
C PRO A 128 -9.71 -0.69 17.52
N VAL A 129 -9.54 0.49 16.94
CA VAL A 129 -8.68 0.68 15.76
C VAL A 129 -7.40 1.38 16.17
N TRP A 130 -6.29 0.65 16.09
CA TRP A 130 -4.93 1.13 16.25
C TRP A 130 -4.18 0.93 14.96
N LEU A 131 -3.58 1.97 14.41
CA LEU A 131 -2.86 1.94 13.14
C LEU A 131 -1.42 2.43 13.31
N ASN A 132 -0.57 2.04 12.36
CA ASN A 132 0.83 2.45 12.32
C ASN A 132 0.94 3.97 12.33
N ARG A 133 1.66 4.50 13.34
CA ARG A 133 1.84 5.93 13.55
C ARG A 133 2.56 6.60 12.39
N ALA A 134 3.61 5.98 11.86
CA ALA A 134 4.37 6.56 10.76
C ALA A 134 3.53 6.79 9.49
N ALA A 135 2.53 5.92 9.22
CA ALA A 135 1.57 6.13 8.15
C ALA A 135 0.63 7.30 8.43
N LEU A 136 0.17 7.41 9.70
CA LEU A 136 -0.77 8.45 10.13
C LEU A 136 -0.11 9.83 10.33
N ASP A 137 1.20 9.89 10.39
CA ASP A 137 1.96 11.14 10.51
C ASP A 137 2.25 11.77 9.13
N CYS A 138 1.99 11.05 8.04
CA CYS A 138 2.05 11.61 6.69
C CYS A 138 0.76 12.36 6.35
N ASP A 139 0.87 13.41 5.53
CA ASP A 139 -0.26 14.22 5.07
C ASP A 139 -1.19 13.43 4.14
N ARG A 140 -0.61 12.49 3.38
CA ARG A 140 -1.33 11.66 2.40
C ARG A 140 -0.99 10.19 2.54
N LEU A 141 -2.01 9.36 2.32
CA LEU A 141 -1.90 7.92 2.32
C LEU A 141 -2.36 7.35 0.97
N ILE A 142 -1.44 6.70 0.26
CA ILE A 142 -1.72 5.99 -0.99
C ILE A 142 -1.73 4.49 -0.70
N LEU A 143 -2.87 3.85 -0.94
CA LEU A 143 -3.01 2.40 -0.76
C LEU A 143 -2.85 1.72 -2.11
N THR A 144 -1.89 0.79 -2.19
CA THR A 144 -1.70 -0.03 -3.37
C THR A 144 -2.04 -1.49 -3.08
N GLY A 145 -2.35 -2.27 -4.11
CA GLY A 145 -2.62 -3.68 -3.95
C GLY A 145 -3.43 -4.29 -5.09
N GLY A 146 -3.47 -5.61 -5.14
CA GLY A 146 -4.28 -6.36 -6.09
C GLY A 146 -5.66 -6.69 -5.53
N VAL A 147 -6.69 -6.52 -6.36
CA VAL A 147 -8.06 -6.90 -5.99
C VAL A 147 -8.28 -8.37 -6.31
N VAL A 148 -8.40 -9.20 -5.26
CA VAL A 148 -8.67 -10.64 -5.36
C VAL A 148 -9.64 -11.04 -4.24
N TYR A 149 -10.34 -12.14 -4.40
CA TYR A 149 -11.16 -12.70 -3.33
C TYR A 149 -10.34 -13.07 -2.11
N HIS A 150 -10.88 -12.81 -0.93
CA HIS A 150 -10.26 -13.14 0.33
C HIS A 150 -11.31 -13.68 1.32
N PHE A 151 -11.08 -14.87 1.86
CA PHE A 151 -12.07 -15.62 2.65
C PHE A 151 -12.52 -14.92 3.95
N LEU A 152 -11.68 -14.06 4.57
CA LEU A 152 -12.07 -13.27 5.74
C LEU A 152 -12.47 -11.83 5.40
N ALA A 153 -11.75 -11.18 4.50
CA ALA A 153 -11.93 -9.76 4.21
C ALA A 153 -12.87 -9.49 3.01
N GLY A 154 -13.40 -10.52 2.38
CA GLY A 154 -14.16 -10.43 1.14
C GLY A 154 -13.25 -10.17 -0.07
N TYR A 155 -12.49 -9.07 -0.05
CA TYR A 155 -11.55 -8.71 -1.12
C TYR A 155 -10.20 -8.25 -0.56
N GLY A 156 -9.13 -8.55 -1.31
CA GLY A 156 -7.80 -7.95 -1.14
C GLY A 156 -7.75 -6.53 -1.71
N GLY A 157 -6.61 -5.85 -1.50
CA GLY A 157 -6.39 -4.49 -1.96
C GLY A 157 -7.17 -3.43 -1.17
N GLY A 158 -7.00 -2.15 -1.55
CA GLY A 158 -7.72 -1.03 -0.96
C GLY A 158 -7.63 -0.99 0.57
N ARG A 159 -8.76 -0.93 1.24
CA ARG A 159 -8.89 -0.82 2.70
C ARG A 159 -8.23 -1.97 3.48
N LYS A 160 -8.00 -3.11 2.86
CA LYS A 160 -7.30 -4.23 3.48
C LYS A 160 -5.84 -3.89 3.79
N SER A 161 -5.22 -3.00 3.04
CA SER A 161 -3.89 -2.49 3.35
C SER A 161 -3.85 -1.68 4.65
N ILE A 162 -4.99 -1.18 5.11
CA ILE A 162 -5.11 -0.49 6.41
C ILE A 162 -5.42 -1.52 7.51
N VAL A 163 -6.53 -2.27 7.37
CA VAL A 163 -6.93 -3.32 8.32
C VAL A 163 -7.09 -4.62 7.52
N PRO A 164 -6.27 -5.62 7.77
CA PRO A 164 -5.25 -5.78 8.83
C PRO A 164 -3.86 -5.21 8.53
N GLY A 165 -3.60 -4.72 7.32
CA GLY A 165 -2.26 -4.50 6.75
C GLY A 165 -1.29 -3.71 7.62
N ILE A 166 -1.70 -2.57 8.18
CA ILE A 166 -0.90 -1.70 9.06
C ILE A 166 -1.57 -1.52 10.44
N ALA A 167 -2.41 -2.47 10.86
CA ALA A 167 -3.14 -2.41 12.11
C ALA A 167 -2.44 -3.18 13.24
N TYR A 168 -2.69 -2.76 14.49
CA TYR A 168 -2.24 -3.46 15.69
C TYR A 168 -2.92 -4.82 15.83
N ILE A 169 -2.24 -5.75 16.50
CA ILE A 169 -2.70 -7.14 16.63
C ILE A 169 -4.10 -7.23 17.26
N ASP A 170 -4.43 -6.43 18.28
CA ASP A 170 -5.76 -6.48 18.90
C ASP A 170 -6.85 -6.03 17.91
N THR A 171 -6.57 -5.01 17.08
CA THR A 171 -7.47 -4.59 16.01
C THR A 171 -7.72 -5.72 15.01
N ILE A 172 -6.65 -6.44 14.64
CA ILE A 172 -6.72 -7.57 13.71
C ILE A 172 -7.56 -8.70 14.31
N LEU A 173 -7.29 -9.10 15.54
CA LEU A 173 -7.99 -10.17 16.23
C LEU A 173 -9.48 -9.85 16.41
N HIS A 174 -9.80 -8.62 16.82
CA HIS A 174 -11.20 -8.18 16.91
C HIS A 174 -11.92 -8.22 15.56
N ASN A 175 -11.24 -7.80 14.49
CA ASN A 175 -11.84 -7.80 13.14
C ASN A 175 -12.03 -9.22 12.59
N HIS A 176 -11.15 -10.16 12.93
CA HIS A 176 -11.16 -11.54 12.41
C HIS A 176 -11.96 -12.52 13.30
N ASN A 177 -12.50 -12.07 14.43
CA ASN A 177 -13.28 -12.90 15.37
C ASN A 177 -14.76 -13.06 14.99
N PHE A 178 -15.20 -12.52 13.87
CA PHE A 178 -16.59 -12.60 13.39
C PHE A 178 -16.78 -13.68 12.33
N ALA A 179 -15.97 -14.74 12.37
CA ALA A 179 -16.14 -15.93 11.53
C ALA A 179 -16.85 -17.04 12.32
#